data_485fe46655fcb9706bc6ecb3f0bd18f1
#
_entry.id   485fe46655fcb9706bc6ecb3f0bd18f1
#
_cell.length_a   1.000
_cell.length_b   1.000
_cell.length_c   1.000
_cell.angle_alpha   90.00
_cell.angle_beta   90.00
_cell.angle_gamma   90.00
#
_symmetry.space_group_name_H-M   'P 1'
#
loop_
_entity.id
_entity.type
_entity.pdbx_description
1 polymer ?
#
loop_
_entity_poly.entity_id
_entity_poly.type
_entity_poly.pdbx_seq_one_letter_code
_entity_poly.pdbx_strand_id
1 'polypeptide(L)'
;MQALFIGVICIIAISICYIVITRTRPKNKSKELSEKLNHISSYGNKSNYEQAKERLLVLNNEAFIDIPTDLNNVFSGRVISATQEKDFANHYKPHFQKSYSLVKKLKSFNITPSETISKFINDFGAINKLVKQHNEEVITFLLDTHKEFFDHCLKYPLDKQQRRSIVSEEENCLVVSSAGSGKTSSIVGKVKYLTEIKKVNPQNILLISYTNKAAAELTERMGITGLRGYTFHKLALDIIGQTTGQKPSIYEKTDALFVKIYHELLNDKKFKESVIEYFIDYQTPEKEWEKRKNERRQQLSEQKDVRLKASFPDMDGKTVYVRSEQE
;
A
#
# COMPACT_ATOMS: atom_id res chain seq x y z
N MET A 1 -5.88 26.92 11.27
CA MET A 1 -6.71 27.21 10.08
C MET A 1 -5.98 26.94 8.75
N GLN A 2 -4.71 27.33 8.57
CA GLN A 2 -3.99 27.10 7.30
C GLN A 2 -3.75 25.62 6.95
N ALA A 3 -3.47 24.75 7.92
CA ALA A 3 -3.25 23.31 7.67
C ALA A 3 -4.53 22.57 7.20
N LEU A 4 -5.69 22.99 7.67
CA LEU A 4 -6.99 22.49 7.18
C LEU A 4 -7.25 22.94 5.72
N PHE A 5 -6.80 24.15 5.35
CA PHE A 5 -6.94 24.66 3.99
C PHE A 5 -6.06 23.92 2.98
N ILE A 6 -4.84 23.52 3.35
CA ILE A 6 -3.91 22.78 2.48
C ILE A 6 -4.38 21.34 2.30
N GLY A 7 -4.87 20.68 3.35
CA GLY A 7 -5.50 19.36 3.26
C GLY A 7 -6.72 19.36 2.32
N VAL A 8 -7.54 20.40 2.39
CA VAL A 8 -8.71 20.59 1.49
C VAL A 8 -8.25 20.85 0.05
N ILE A 9 -7.18 21.61 -0.17
CA ILE A 9 -6.65 21.88 -1.52
C ILE A 9 -6.04 20.60 -2.14
N CYS A 10 -5.33 19.78 -1.37
CA CYS A 10 -4.84 18.48 -1.85
C CYS A 10 -5.99 17.51 -2.16
N ILE A 11 -7.01 17.44 -1.32
CA ILE A 11 -8.22 16.63 -1.58
C ILE A 11 -8.97 17.16 -2.80
N ILE A 12 -9.06 18.47 -2.96
CA ILE A 12 -9.69 19.11 -4.14
C ILE A 12 -8.85 18.89 -5.40
N ALA A 13 -7.51 18.96 -5.33
CA ALA A 13 -6.62 18.65 -6.46
C ALA A 13 -6.69 17.17 -6.85
N ILE A 14 -6.71 16.24 -5.88
CA ILE A 14 -6.94 14.81 -6.12
C ILE A 14 -8.34 14.57 -6.66
N SER A 15 -9.35 15.25 -6.14
CA SER A 15 -10.73 15.19 -6.64
C SER A 15 -10.88 15.79 -8.03
N ILE A 16 -10.16 16.85 -8.36
CA ILE A 16 -10.14 17.47 -9.69
C ILE A 16 -9.40 16.57 -10.68
N CYS A 17 -8.24 15.97 -10.31
CA CYS A 17 -7.59 14.93 -11.12
C CYS A 17 -8.52 13.71 -11.31
N TYR A 18 -9.18 13.26 -10.26
CA TYR A 18 -10.16 12.17 -10.34
C TYR A 18 -11.37 12.56 -11.21
N ILE A 19 -11.86 13.80 -11.15
CA ILE A 19 -12.95 14.34 -11.98
C ILE A 19 -12.50 14.54 -13.42
N VAL A 20 -11.27 14.98 -13.68
CA VAL A 20 -10.72 15.09 -15.05
C VAL A 20 -10.54 13.69 -15.64
N ILE A 21 -9.97 12.75 -14.91
CA ILE A 21 -9.88 11.33 -15.30
C ILE A 21 -11.26 10.72 -15.51
N THR A 22 -12.28 11.11 -14.72
CA THR A 22 -13.64 10.60 -14.88
C THR A 22 -14.46 11.32 -15.96
N ARG A 23 -14.14 12.58 -16.31
CA ARG A 23 -14.84 13.34 -17.38
C ARG A 23 -14.32 13.03 -18.77
N THR A 24 -13.07 12.65 -18.92
CA THR A 24 -12.51 12.14 -20.18
C THR A 24 -12.87 10.67 -20.45
N ARG A 25 -13.67 10.05 -19.57
CA ARG A 25 -14.09 8.65 -19.70
C ARG A 25 -15.05 8.51 -20.88
N PRO A 26 -14.81 7.56 -21.77
CA PRO A 26 -15.81 7.11 -22.74
C PRO A 26 -16.89 6.27 -22.02
N LYS A 27 -17.70 6.93 -21.16
CA LYS A 27 -18.75 6.29 -20.36
C LYS A 27 -19.81 5.57 -21.20
N ASN A 28 -19.92 5.89 -22.47
CA ASN A 28 -21.00 5.35 -23.32
C ASN A 28 -20.64 4.14 -24.18
N LYS A 29 -19.39 4.00 -24.63
CA LYS A 29 -19.01 2.92 -25.58
C LYS A 29 -19.23 1.51 -25.03
N SER A 30 -18.96 1.28 -23.74
CA SER A 30 -19.08 -0.05 -23.14
C SER A 30 -20.53 -0.47 -22.89
N LYS A 31 -21.40 0.50 -22.57
CA LYS A 31 -22.85 0.25 -22.38
C LYS A 31 -23.52 0.01 -23.73
N GLU A 32 -23.17 0.83 -24.71
CA GLU A 32 -23.60 0.70 -26.08
C GLU A 32 -23.18 -0.64 -26.72
N LEU A 33 -21.94 -1.09 -26.47
CA LEU A 33 -21.46 -2.40 -26.92
C LEU A 33 -22.26 -3.56 -26.29
N SER A 34 -22.62 -3.45 -24.99
CA SER A 34 -23.46 -4.45 -24.32
C SER A 34 -24.85 -4.54 -24.91
N GLU A 35 -25.47 -3.38 -25.16
CA GLU A 35 -26.82 -3.32 -25.72
C GLU A 35 -26.82 -3.88 -27.14
N LYS A 36 -25.84 -3.53 -27.97
CA LYS A 36 -25.65 -4.10 -29.32
C LYS A 36 -25.40 -5.62 -29.28
N LEU A 37 -24.60 -6.12 -28.31
CA LEU A 37 -24.32 -7.57 -28.15
C LEU A 37 -25.54 -8.36 -27.66
N ASN A 38 -26.35 -7.78 -26.76
CA ASN A 38 -27.57 -8.44 -26.28
C ASN A 38 -28.63 -8.54 -27.35
N HIS A 39 -28.71 -7.55 -28.23
CA HIS A 39 -29.64 -7.57 -29.38
C HIS A 39 -29.31 -8.67 -30.40
N ILE A 40 -28.04 -9.09 -30.51
CA ILE A 40 -27.60 -10.15 -31.44
C ILE A 40 -27.99 -11.56 -30.95
N SER A 41 -28.30 -11.73 -29.66
CA SER A 41 -28.58 -13.05 -29.04
C SER A 41 -30.00 -13.57 -29.32
N SER A 42 -30.92 -12.77 -29.89
CA SER A 42 -32.34 -13.07 -29.98
C SER A 42 -32.83 -13.56 -31.37
N TYR A 43 -31.88 -13.90 -32.29
CA TYR A 43 -32.28 -14.17 -33.68
C TYR A 43 -32.34 -15.66 -34.03
N GLY A 44 -33.54 -16.14 -34.36
CA GLY A 44 -33.84 -17.54 -34.75
C GLY A 44 -34.04 -17.86 -36.24
N ASN A 45 -33.95 -16.90 -37.18
CA ASN A 45 -34.20 -17.10 -38.62
C ASN A 45 -33.00 -16.71 -39.50
N LYS A 46 -32.92 -17.29 -40.73
CA LYS A 46 -31.81 -17.12 -41.69
C LYS A 46 -31.54 -15.65 -42.07
N SER A 47 -32.60 -14.84 -42.23
CA SER A 47 -32.48 -13.37 -42.43
C SER A 47 -31.80 -12.67 -41.26
N ASN A 48 -32.01 -13.18 -40.07
CA ASN A 48 -31.46 -12.63 -38.83
C ASN A 48 -29.97 -12.99 -38.64
N TYR A 49 -29.52 -14.12 -39.21
CA TYR A 49 -28.12 -14.54 -39.21
C TYR A 49 -27.24 -13.56 -39.99
N GLU A 50 -27.63 -13.17 -41.20
CA GLU A 50 -26.86 -12.21 -42.01
C GLU A 50 -26.84 -10.82 -41.35
N GLN A 51 -27.96 -10.37 -40.80
CA GLN A 51 -28.01 -9.09 -40.04
C GLN A 51 -27.12 -9.13 -38.79
N ALA A 52 -27.11 -10.26 -38.05
CA ALA A 52 -26.25 -10.44 -36.89
C ALA A 52 -24.77 -10.43 -37.29
N LYS A 53 -24.43 -11.08 -38.38
CA LYS A 53 -23.08 -11.12 -38.95
C LYS A 53 -22.61 -9.73 -39.37
N GLU A 54 -23.44 -8.97 -40.06
CA GLU A 54 -23.15 -7.59 -40.47
C GLU A 54 -22.88 -6.68 -39.25
N ARG A 55 -23.73 -6.76 -38.23
CA ARG A 55 -23.51 -6.03 -36.95
C ARG A 55 -22.22 -6.43 -36.24
N LEU A 56 -21.88 -7.71 -36.23
CA LEU A 56 -20.63 -8.19 -35.67
C LEU A 56 -19.42 -7.68 -36.45
N LEU A 57 -19.50 -7.57 -37.76
CA LEU A 57 -18.46 -6.99 -38.61
C LEU A 57 -18.24 -5.49 -38.28
N VAL A 58 -19.33 -4.73 -38.07
CA VAL A 58 -19.23 -3.33 -37.63
C VAL A 58 -18.56 -3.24 -36.29
N LEU A 59 -18.99 -4.04 -35.30
CA LEU A 59 -18.41 -4.05 -33.97
C LEU A 59 -16.93 -4.50 -33.97
N ASN A 60 -16.56 -5.40 -34.87
CA ASN A 60 -15.18 -5.86 -35.04
C ASN A 60 -14.24 -4.75 -35.55
N ASN A 61 -14.78 -3.76 -36.26
CA ASN A 61 -14.01 -2.63 -36.82
C ASN A 61 -14.07 -1.37 -35.93
N GLU A 62 -14.83 -1.38 -34.83
CA GLU A 62 -14.83 -0.25 -33.89
C GLU A 62 -13.48 -0.12 -33.20
N ALA A 63 -13.00 1.12 -33.06
CA ALA A 63 -11.73 1.39 -32.41
C ALA A 63 -11.79 1.05 -30.91
N PHE A 64 -10.83 0.26 -30.46
CA PHE A 64 -10.62 -0.07 -29.06
C PHE A 64 -9.50 0.80 -28.47
N ILE A 65 -9.41 0.82 -27.13
CA ILE A 65 -8.42 1.63 -26.42
C ILE A 65 -7.05 0.99 -26.57
N ASP A 66 -6.05 1.78 -26.88
CA ASP A 66 -4.65 1.39 -26.85
C ASP A 66 -4.10 1.59 -25.43
N ILE A 67 -4.02 0.49 -24.66
CA ILE A 67 -3.56 0.51 -23.28
C ILE A 67 -2.15 1.12 -23.12
N PRO A 68 -1.13 0.79 -23.92
CA PRO A 68 0.17 1.43 -23.83
C PRO A 68 0.11 2.96 -24.02
N THR A 69 -0.65 3.42 -25.00
CA THR A 69 -0.83 4.87 -25.22
C THR A 69 -1.56 5.54 -24.06
N ASP A 70 -2.56 4.88 -23.47
CA ASP A 70 -3.26 5.38 -22.30
C ASP A 70 -2.37 5.42 -21.05
N LEU A 71 -1.52 4.42 -20.81
CA LEU A 71 -0.52 4.45 -19.75
C LEU A 71 0.39 5.67 -19.89
N ASN A 72 0.91 5.90 -21.09
CA ASN A 72 1.75 7.05 -21.38
C ASN A 72 1.02 8.38 -21.21
N ASN A 73 -0.24 8.49 -21.61
CA ASN A 73 -1.02 9.72 -21.49
C ASN A 73 -1.43 10.01 -20.03
N VAL A 74 -1.83 8.99 -19.28
CA VAL A 74 -2.33 9.15 -17.89
C VAL A 74 -1.18 9.33 -16.91
N PHE A 75 -0.09 8.61 -17.10
CA PHE A 75 1.02 8.53 -16.16
C PHE A 75 2.34 9.09 -16.72
N SER A 76 2.30 9.86 -17.79
CA SER A 76 3.50 10.40 -18.45
C SER A 76 4.48 11.03 -17.47
N GLY A 77 5.73 10.52 -17.49
CA GLY A 77 6.81 10.99 -16.62
C GLY A 77 6.66 10.64 -15.13
N ARG A 78 5.72 9.75 -14.76
CA ARG A 78 5.51 9.33 -13.37
C ARG A 78 5.60 7.82 -13.23
N VAL A 79 6.13 7.39 -12.10
CA VAL A 79 6.08 5.99 -11.65
C VAL A 79 4.65 5.67 -11.22
N ILE A 80 4.12 4.55 -11.65
CA ILE A 80 2.79 4.06 -11.33
C ILE A 80 2.87 3.23 -10.06
N SER A 81 2.15 3.62 -8.99
CA SER A 81 2.07 2.85 -7.76
C SER A 81 1.20 1.59 -7.93
N ALA A 82 1.35 0.63 -7.00
CA ALA A 82 0.55 -0.59 -7.00
C ALA A 82 -0.97 -0.33 -6.93
N THR A 83 -1.39 0.69 -6.19
CA THR A 83 -2.81 1.10 -6.13
C THR A 83 -3.27 1.68 -7.47
N GLN A 84 -2.46 2.54 -8.09
CA GLN A 84 -2.78 3.12 -9.41
C GLN A 84 -2.84 2.04 -10.49
N GLU A 85 -1.93 1.06 -10.47
CA GLU A 85 -1.96 -0.10 -11.38
C GLU A 85 -3.28 -0.86 -11.24
N LYS A 86 -3.68 -1.16 -10.00
CA LYS A 86 -4.93 -1.86 -9.70
C LYS A 86 -6.16 -1.06 -10.19
N ASP A 87 -6.18 0.24 -9.94
CA ASP A 87 -7.29 1.11 -10.36
C ASP A 87 -7.36 1.22 -11.87
N PHE A 88 -6.22 1.33 -12.54
CA PHE A 88 -6.12 1.31 -14.00
C PHE A 88 -6.62 -0.02 -14.57
N ALA A 89 -6.17 -1.15 -14.03
CA ALA A 89 -6.65 -2.47 -14.44
C ALA A 89 -8.17 -2.64 -14.22
N ASN A 90 -8.69 -2.20 -13.07
CA ASN A 90 -10.12 -2.24 -12.78
C ASN A 90 -10.94 -1.38 -13.73
N HIS A 91 -10.40 -0.25 -14.19
CA HIS A 91 -11.06 0.60 -15.17
C HIS A 91 -11.29 -0.11 -16.51
N TYR A 92 -10.32 -0.88 -16.99
CA TYR A 92 -10.42 -1.60 -18.27
C TYR A 92 -11.04 -3.00 -18.18
N LYS A 93 -11.17 -3.57 -16.98
CA LYS A 93 -11.75 -4.90 -16.77
C LYS A 93 -13.14 -5.10 -17.43
N PRO A 94 -14.10 -4.16 -17.33
CA PRO A 94 -15.38 -4.29 -18.02
C PRO A 94 -15.25 -4.28 -19.55
N HIS A 95 -14.32 -3.48 -20.09
CA HIS A 95 -14.04 -3.43 -21.53
C HIS A 95 -13.44 -4.76 -22.01
N PHE A 96 -12.51 -5.30 -21.25
CA PHE A 96 -11.91 -6.60 -21.53
C PHE A 96 -12.96 -7.72 -21.56
N GLN A 97 -13.83 -7.80 -20.56
CA GLN A 97 -14.87 -8.82 -20.48
C GLN A 97 -15.80 -8.77 -21.69
N LYS A 98 -16.16 -7.57 -22.15
CA LYS A 98 -17.01 -7.36 -23.33
C LYS A 98 -16.29 -7.71 -24.63
N SER A 99 -15.04 -7.28 -24.79
CA SER A 99 -14.20 -7.62 -25.94
C SER A 99 -13.98 -9.13 -26.03
N TYR A 100 -13.74 -9.79 -24.91
CA TYR A 100 -13.63 -11.25 -24.86
C TYR A 100 -14.94 -11.95 -25.28
N SER A 101 -16.10 -11.45 -24.84
CA SER A 101 -17.41 -11.96 -25.23
C SER A 101 -17.68 -11.72 -26.71
N LEU A 102 -17.25 -10.56 -27.24
CA LEU A 102 -17.34 -10.27 -28.68
C LEU A 102 -16.47 -11.24 -29.49
N VAL A 103 -15.24 -11.50 -29.11
CA VAL A 103 -14.35 -12.47 -29.78
C VAL A 103 -14.98 -13.87 -29.82
N LYS A 104 -15.62 -14.30 -28.71
CA LYS A 104 -16.33 -15.58 -28.69
C LYS A 104 -17.47 -15.63 -29.69
N LYS A 105 -18.24 -14.54 -29.83
CA LYS A 105 -19.32 -14.43 -30.82
C LYS A 105 -18.79 -14.35 -32.26
N LEU A 106 -17.74 -13.55 -32.52
CA LEU A 106 -17.11 -13.48 -33.83
C LEU A 106 -16.65 -14.86 -34.32
N LYS A 107 -16.01 -15.63 -33.45
CA LYS A 107 -15.57 -17.01 -33.75
C LYS A 107 -16.77 -17.94 -34.10
N SER A 108 -17.92 -17.81 -33.42
CA SER A 108 -19.10 -18.61 -33.72
C SER A 108 -19.74 -18.29 -35.09
N PHE A 109 -19.43 -17.13 -35.67
CA PHE A 109 -19.82 -16.71 -37.01
C PHE A 109 -18.68 -16.85 -38.03
N ASN A 110 -17.60 -17.54 -37.71
CA ASN A 110 -16.40 -17.66 -38.54
C ASN A 110 -15.81 -16.30 -38.98
N ILE A 111 -15.92 -15.28 -38.11
CA ILE A 111 -15.34 -13.95 -38.34
C ILE A 111 -14.03 -13.87 -37.56
N THR A 112 -12.95 -13.46 -38.20
CA THR A 112 -11.68 -13.22 -37.59
C THR A 112 -11.75 -11.92 -36.78
N PRO A 113 -11.37 -11.91 -35.48
CA PRO A 113 -11.26 -10.69 -34.69
C PRO A 113 -10.29 -9.70 -35.32
N SER A 114 -10.61 -8.41 -35.27
CA SER A 114 -9.72 -7.37 -35.75
C SER A 114 -8.42 -7.33 -34.95
N GLU A 115 -7.38 -6.78 -35.54
CA GLU A 115 -6.09 -6.61 -34.91
C GLU A 115 -6.20 -5.75 -33.65
N THR A 116 -7.02 -4.70 -33.67
CA THR A 116 -7.31 -3.79 -32.55
C THR A 116 -7.90 -4.52 -31.34
N ILE A 117 -8.89 -5.40 -31.55
CA ILE A 117 -9.48 -6.20 -30.47
C ILE A 117 -8.46 -7.18 -29.90
N SER A 118 -7.73 -7.85 -30.79
CA SER A 118 -6.71 -8.83 -30.42
C SER A 118 -5.58 -8.18 -29.64
N LYS A 119 -5.12 -7.01 -30.07
CA LYS A 119 -4.13 -6.19 -29.36
C LYS A 119 -4.62 -5.79 -27.98
N PHE A 120 -5.84 -5.23 -27.88
CA PHE A 120 -6.43 -4.82 -26.60
C PHE A 120 -6.51 -5.99 -25.60
N ILE A 121 -6.93 -7.18 -26.03
CA ILE A 121 -7.01 -8.37 -25.17
C ILE A 121 -5.63 -8.80 -24.70
N ASN A 122 -4.64 -8.78 -25.59
CA ASN A 122 -3.26 -9.11 -25.27
C ASN A 122 -2.62 -8.10 -24.29
N ASP A 123 -2.82 -6.81 -24.56
CA ASP A 123 -2.30 -5.71 -23.73
C ASP A 123 -2.92 -5.75 -22.32
N PHE A 124 -4.23 -5.99 -22.22
CA PHE A 124 -4.88 -6.15 -20.92
C PHE A 124 -4.37 -7.38 -20.17
N GLY A 125 -4.17 -8.49 -20.86
CA GLY A 125 -3.58 -9.72 -20.29
C GLY A 125 -2.13 -9.52 -19.81
N ALA A 126 -1.42 -8.55 -20.39
CA ALA A 126 -0.03 -8.22 -20.08
C ALA A 126 0.12 -6.93 -19.24
N ILE A 127 -0.96 -6.37 -18.68
CA ILE A 127 -0.98 -5.03 -18.06
C ILE A 127 0.10 -4.85 -16.99
N ASN A 128 0.30 -5.83 -16.13
CA ASN A 128 1.34 -5.79 -15.08
C ASN A 128 2.76 -5.69 -15.70
N LYS A 129 2.97 -6.37 -16.84
CA LYS A 129 4.25 -6.29 -17.57
C LYS A 129 4.43 -4.92 -18.21
N LEU A 130 3.37 -4.36 -18.78
CA LEU A 130 3.39 -3.02 -19.39
C LEU A 130 3.65 -1.93 -18.35
N VAL A 131 2.97 -1.99 -17.19
CA VAL A 131 3.21 -1.06 -16.08
C VAL A 131 4.63 -1.18 -15.57
N LYS A 132 5.13 -2.41 -15.40
CA LYS A 132 6.53 -2.62 -14.97
C LYS A 132 7.52 -2.04 -15.97
N GLN A 133 7.31 -2.23 -17.26
CA GLN A 133 8.17 -1.67 -18.30
C GLN A 133 8.12 -0.13 -18.28
N HIS A 134 6.93 0.46 -18.22
CA HIS A 134 6.75 1.91 -18.08
C HIS A 134 7.51 2.46 -16.86
N ASN A 135 7.36 1.83 -15.70
CA ASN A 135 8.04 2.26 -14.48
C ASN A 135 9.57 2.17 -14.61
N GLU A 136 10.12 1.14 -15.25
CA GLU A 136 11.56 1.03 -15.51
C GLU A 136 12.07 2.14 -16.44
N GLU A 137 11.33 2.47 -17.48
CA GLU A 137 11.64 3.56 -18.41
C GLU A 137 11.65 4.92 -17.68
N VAL A 138 10.60 5.19 -16.89
CA VAL A 138 10.49 6.42 -16.09
C VAL A 138 11.59 6.51 -15.03
N ILE A 139 11.85 5.44 -14.29
CA ILE A 139 12.92 5.41 -13.28
C ILE A 139 14.28 5.67 -13.94
N THR A 140 14.56 5.04 -15.07
CA THR A 140 15.81 5.24 -15.81
C THR A 140 15.95 6.70 -16.24
N PHE A 141 14.91 7.27 -16.82
CA PHE A 141 14.88 8.67 -17.21
C PHE A 141 15.12 9.62 -16.02
N LEU A 142 14.47 9.39 -14.86
CA LEU A 142 14.65 10.20 -13.66
C LEU A 142 16.07 10.09 -13.09
N LEU A 143 16.67 8.91 -13.12
CA LEU A 143 18.03 8.69 -12.66
C LEU A 143 19.06 9.43 -13.54
N ASP A 144 18.87 9.42 -14.84
CA ASP A 144 19.75 10.10 -15.80
C ASP A 144 19.57 11.63 -15.72
N THR A 145 18.33 12.10 -15.66
CA THR A 145 17.98 13.53 -15.55
C THR A 145 18.55 14.16 -14.28
N HIS A 146 18.51 13.43 -13.15
CA HIS A 146 18.95 13.95 -11.86
C HIS A 146 20.30 13.37 -11.40
N LYS A 147 21.14 12.89 -12.33
CA LYS A 147 22.43 12.28 -12.02
C LYS A 147 23.30 13.22 -11.18
N GLU A 148 23.44 14.47 -11.60
CA GLU A 148 24.26 15.48 -10.91
C GLU A 148 23.77 15.72 -9.47
N PHE A 149 22.45 15.79 -9.27
CA PHE A 149 21.88 15.87 -7.92
C PHE A 149 22.32 14.68 -7.07
N PHE A 150 22.20 13.45 -7.56
CA PHE A 150 22.55 12.25 -6.78
C PHE A 150 24.05 12.11 -6.52
N ASP A 151 24.88 12.68 -7.38
CA ASP A 151 26.32 12.68 -7.19
C ASP A 151 26.78 13.65 -6.09
N HIS A 152 26.00 14.74 -5.84
CA HIS A 152 26.42 15.85 -4.96
C HIS A 152 25.47 16.14 -3.80
N CYS A 153 24.28 15.54 -3.71
CA CYS A 153 23.31 15.85 -2.65
C CYS A 153 23.79 15.47 -1.23
N LEU A 154 24.79 14.59 -1.12
CA LEU A 154 25.42 14.17 0.12
C LEU A 154 26.95 14.27 0.01
N LYS A 155 27.65 14.17 1.14
CA LYS A 155 29.13 14.16 1.19
C LYS A 155 29.73 13.05 0.31
N TYR A 156 29.06 11.90 0.23
CA TYR A 156 29.43 10.78 -0.62
C TYR A 156 28.31 10.51 -1.61
N PRO A 157 28.63 10.18 -2.88
CA PRO A 157 27.61 9.85 -3.87
C PRO A 157 26.73 8.69 -3.43
N LEU A 158 25.45 8.78 -3.76
CA LEU A 158 24.51 7.68 -3.54
C LEU A 158 24.77 6.55 -4.54
N ASP A 159 24.68 5.30 -4.09
CA ASP A 159 24.79 4.15 -4.97
C ASP A 159 23.55 3.95 -5.86
N LYS A 160 23.63 3.06 -6.83
CA LYS A 160 22.55 2.81 -7.80
C LYS A 160 21.26 2.36 -7.13
N GLN A 161 21.32 1.51 -6.10
CA GLN A 161 20.12 1.00 -5.40
C GLN A 161 19.49 2.09 -4.54
N GLN A 162 20.30 2.89 -3.86
CA GLN A 162 19.86 4.04 -3.08
C GLN A 162 19.14 5.06 -3.98
N ARG A 163 19.73 5.44 -5.12
CA ARG A 163 19.11 6.36 -6.10
C ARG A 163 17.77 5.82 -6.58
N ARG A 164 17.72 4.54 -6.92
CA ARG A 164 16.50 3.88 -7.36
C ARG A 164 15.41 3.94 -6.29
N SER A 165 15.74 3.64 -5.02
CA SER A 165 14.77 3.72 -3.91
C SER A 165 14.25 5.14 -3.68
N ILE A 166 15.05 6.16 -4.01
CA ILE A 166 14.69 7.57 -3.89
C ILE A 166 13.66 7.98 -4.95
N VAL A 167 13.87 7.61 -6.21
CA VAL A 167 12.95 7.99 -7.30
C VAL A 167 11.69 7.13 -7.36
N SER A 168 11.66 5.97 -6.70
CA SER A 168 10.46 5.14 -6.60
C SER A 168 9.35 5.88 -5.83
N GLU A 169 8.20 6.06 -6.49
CA GLU A 169 7.03 6.80 -5.97
C GLU A 169 5.92 5.82 -5.57
N GLU A 170 6.23 4.89 -4.68
CA GLU A 170 5.25 3.97 -4.11
C GLU A 170 4.58 4.62 -2.88
N GLU A 171 3.32 4.31 -2.64
CA GLU A 171 2.57 4.76 -1.45
C GLU A 171 3.18 4.20 -0.17
N ASN A 172 3.68 2.96 -0.24
CA ASN A 172 4.38 2.28 0.84
C ASN A 172 5.69 1.72 0.31
N CYS A 173 6.81 2.28 0.75
CA CYS A 173 8.15 1.83 0.36
C CYS A 173 8.90 1.29 1.58
N LEU A 174 9.23 0.00 1.57
CA LEU A 174 10.07 -0.64 2.57
C LEU A 174 11.49 -0.78 2.05
N VAL A 175 12.44 -0.10 2.71
CA VAL A 175 13.87 -0.22 2.40
C VAL A 175 14.53 -1.17 3.41
N VAL A 176 14.89 -2.36 2.95
CA VAL A 176 15.59 -3.37 3.76
C VAL A 176 17.08 -3.33 3.43
N SER A 177 17.91 -3.15 4.43
CA SER A 177 19.35 -3.13 4.23
C SER A 177 20.11 -3.45 5.52
N SER A 178 21.33 -3.97 5.39
CA SER A 178 22.21 -4.34 6.53
C SER A 178 22.67 -3.11 7.34
N ALA A 179 23.23 -3.33 8.51
CA ALA A 179 23.86 -2.26 9.27
C ALA A 179 25.03 -1.65 8.48
N GLY A 180 25.15 -0.32 8.50
CA GLY A 180 26.23 0.39 7.78
C GLY A 180 26.03 0.56 6.27
N SER A 181 24.98 0.00 5.66
CA SER A 181 24.74 0.07 4.19
C SER A 181 24.17 1.40 3.69
N GLY A 182 24.11 2.44 4.54
CA GLY A 182 23.65 3.77 4.12
C GLY A 182 22.15 4.00 4.16
N LYS A 183 21.37 3.26 4.99
CA LYS A 183 19.93 3.52 5.20
C LYS A 183 19.62 4.99 5.47
N THR A 184 20.35 5.60 6.42
CA THR A 184 20.19 7.01 6.76
C THR A 184 20.51 7.92 5.57
N SER A 185 21.54 7.58 4.78
CA SER A 185 21.88 8.33 3.56
C SER A 185 20.76 8.26 2.52
N SER A 186 20.11 7.11 2.35
CA SER A 186 18.95 6.97 1.45
C SER A 186 17.77 7.84 1.91
N ILE A 187 17.49 7.89 3.23
CA ILE A 187 16.42 8.75 3.79
C ILE A 187 16.76 10.23 3.57
N VAL A 188 18.00 10.65 3.87
CA VAL A 188 18.44 12.04 3.65
C VAL A 188 18.35 12.39 2.16
N GLY A 189 18.83 11.52 1.28
CA GLY A 189 18.72 11.69 -0.17
C GLY A 189 17.27 11.79 -0.65
N LYS A 190 16.35 10.96 -0.11
CA LYS A 190 14.91 11.03 -0.45
C LYS A 190 14.30 12.36 -0.05
N VAL A 191 14.58 12.84 1.17
CA VAL A 191 14.04 14.12 1.64
C VAL A 191 14.58 15.28 0.82
N LYS A 192 15.88 15.31 0.54
CA LYS A 192 16.48 16.33 -0.34
C LYS A 192 15.88 16.28 -1.75
N TYR A 193 15.69 15.09 -2.33
CA TYR A 193 15.04 14.92 -3.61
C TYR A 193 13.61 15.49 -3.60
N LEU A 194 12.84 15.20 -2.55
CA LEU A 194 11.48 15.73 -2.39
C LEU A 194 11.47 17.25 -2.28
N THR A 195 12.38 17.85 -1.52
CA THR A 195 12.39 19.31 -1.27
C THR A 195 13.04 20.08 -2.41
N GLU A 196 14.17 19.60 -2.95
CA GLU A 196 14.97 20.34 -3.93
C GLU A 196 14.51 20.09 -5.37
N ILE A 197 14.11 18.86 -5.70
CA ILE A 197 13.67 18.49 -7.06
C ILE A 197 12.16 18.54 -7.19
N LYS A 198 11.43 17.85 -6.30
CA LYS A 198 9.95 17.81 -6.36
C LYS A 198 9.28 19.04 -5.74
N LYS A 199 10.05 19.95 -5.11
CA LYS A 199 9.56 21.19 -4.49
C LYS A 199 8.48 20.95 -3.42
N VAL A 200 8.54 19.83 -2.74
CA VAL A 200 7.64 19.53 -1.62
C VAL A 200 8.01 20.43 -0.44
N ASN A 201 7.00 21.09 0.16
CA ASN A 201 7.23 21.92 1.33
C ASN A 201 7.74 21.04 2.49
N PRO A 202 8.87 21.40 3.14
CA PRO A 202 9.40 20.65 4.30
C PRO A 202 8.38 20.42 5.42
N GLN A 203 7.42 21.31 5.61
CA GLN A 203 6.35 21.16 6.60
C GLN A 203 5.38 20.01 6.29
N ASN A 204 5.35 19.51 5.05
CA ASN A 204 4.53 18.37 4.64
C ASN A 204 5.29 17.04 4.76
N ILE A 205 6.53 17.07 5.27
CA ILE A 205 7.36 15.89 5.46
C ILE A 205 7.48 15.59 6.96
N LEU A 206 7.05 14.40 7.35
CA LEU A 206 7.19 13.91 8.72
C LEU A 206 8.29 12.85 8.80
N LEU A 207 9.30 13.12 9.63
CA LEU A 207 10.40 12.19 9.93
C LEU A 207 10.20 11.61 11.31
N ILE A 208 10.13 10.29 11.42
CA ILE A 208 9.98 9.59 12.69
C ILE A 208 11.15 8.63 12.88
N SER A 209 11.71 8.65 14.10
CA SER A 209 12.75 7.71 14.52
C SER A 209 12.39 7.09 15.87
N TYR A 210 13.05 5.99 16.20
CA TYR A 210 12.78 5.30 17.46
C TYR A 210 13.35 6.04 18.69
N THR A 211 14.54 6.63 18.56
CA THR A 211 15.22 7.32 19.67
C THR A 211 15.38 8.81 19.42
N ASN A 212 15.44 9.61 20.49
CA ASN A 212 15.70 11.05 20.40
C ASN A 212 17.05 11.35 19.73
N LYS A 213 18.07 10.52 20.00
CA LYS A 213 19.41 10.67 19.39
C LYS A 213 19.33 10.48 17.88
N ALA A 214 18.65 9.44 17.39
CA ALA A 214 18.51 9.20 15.96
C ALA A 214 17.62 10.26 15.28
N ALA A 215 16.58 10.76 15.94
CA ALA A 215 15.77 11.88 15.44
C ALA A 215 16.58 13.17 15.32
N ALA A 216 17.43 13.48 16.29
CA ALA A 216 18.33 14.64 16.25
C ALA A 216 19.39 14.51 15.14
N GLU A 217 20.02 13.33 15.00
CA GLU A 217 20.99 13.03 13.95
C GLU A 217 20.37 13.17 12.55
N LEU A 218 19.14 12.69 12.35
CA LEU A 218 18.41 12.88 11.10
C LEU A 218 18.21 14.38 10.81
N THR A 219 17.76 15.15 11.80
CA THR A 219 17.54 16.59 11.66
C THR A 219 18.82 17.32 11.25
N GLU A 220 19.92 17.02 11.91
CA GLU A 220 21.23 17.61 11.62
C GLU A 220 21.72 17.26 10.21
N ARG A 221 21.66 15.99 9.83
CA ARG A 221 22.06 15.51 8.49
C ARG A 221 21.21 16.06 7.35
N MET A 222 19.94 16.38 7.60
CA MET A 222 19.09 17.03 6.60
C MET A 222 19.54 18.46 6.31
N GLY A 223 19.81 19.26 7.35
CA GLY A 223 20.18 20.67 7.20
C GLY A 223 19.09 21.53 6.54
N ILE A 224 17.82 21.11 6.60
CA ILE A 224 16.69 21.78 5.94
C ILE A 224 15.90 22.57 6.99
N THR A 225 15.77 23.86 6.78
CA THR A 225 14.99 24.75 7.67
C THR A 225 13.53 24.34 7.71
N GLY A 226 12.99 24.23 8.92
CA GLY A 226 11.59 23.84 9.13
C GLY A 226 11.30 22.34 9.14
N LEU A 227 12.31 21.49 8.87
CA LEU A 227 12.21 20.05 8.96
C LEU A 227 12.93 19.54 10.20
N ARG A 228 12.26 18.71 10.98
CA ARG A 228 12.86 18.05 12.16
C ARG A 228 12.37 16.62 12.30
N GLY A 229 13.23 15.79 12.89
CA GLY A 229 12.88 14.43 13.26
C GLY A 229 12.12 14.37 14.59
N TYR A 230 11.18 13.46 14.67
CA TYR A 230 10.38 13.17 15.85
C TYR A 230 10.61 11.76 16.33
N THR A 231 10.37 11.52 17.63
CA THR A 231 10.04 10.17 18.10
C THR A 231 8.51 10.01 18.13
N PHE A 232 8.02 8.77 18.12
CA PHE A 232 6.59 8.50 18.24
C PHE A 232 5.98 9.17 19.49
N HIS A 233 6.67 9.07 20.63
CA HIS A 233 6.20 9.70 21.87
C HIS A 233 6.09 11.22 21.76
N LYS A 234 7.11 11.88 21.19
CA LYS A 234 7.09 13.32 21.03
C LYS A 234 6.00 13.78 20.06
N LEU A 235 5.82 13.05 18.95
CA LEU A 235 4.74 13.31 18.01
C LEU A 235 3.37 13.16 18.68
N ALA A 236 3.16 12.10 19.45
CA ALA A 236 1.91 11.86 20.17
C ALA A 236 1.60 13.00 21.17
N LEU A 237 2.60 13.44 21.93
CA LEU A 237 2.45 14.57 22.87
C LEU A 237 2.12 15.88 22.14
N ASP A 238 2.74 16.14 20.99
CA ASP A 238 2.47 17.33 20.19
C ASP A 238 1.03 17.28 19.61
N ILE A 239 0.57 16.13 19.14
CA ILE A 239 -0.81 15.93 18.65
C ILE A 239 -1.83 16.15 19.78
N ILE A 240 -1.62 15.53 20.95
CA ILE A 240 -2.50 15.72 22.11
C ILE A 240 -2.55 17.19 22.50
N GLY A 241 -1.37 17.85 22.59
CA GLY A 241 -1.28 19.25 22.91
C GLY A 241 -2.05 20.17 21.94
N GLN A 242 -1.97 19.89 20.64
CA GLN A 242 -2.71 20.61 19.61
C GLN A 242 -4.22 20.38 19.70
N THR A 243 -4.64 19.15 20.01
CA THR A 243 -6.05 18.78 20.07
C THR A 243 -6.74 19.27 21.33
N THR A 244 -6.05 19.20 22.49
CA THR A 244 -6.61 19.59 23.79
C THR A 244 -6.35 21.05 24.18
N GLY A 245 -5.50 21.75 23.42
CA GLY A 245 -5.04 23.10 23.75
C GLY A 245 -4.07 23.17 24.93
N GLN A 246 -3.71 22.03 25.52
CA GLN A 246 -2.82 21.93 26.67
C GLN A 246 -1.75 20.88 26.41
N LYS A 247 -0.48 21.25 26.65
CA LYS A 247 0.60 20.26 26.54
C LYS A 247 0.49 19.26 27.69
N PRO A 248 0.34 17.95 27.39
CA PRO A 248 0.21 16.94 28.43
C PRO A 248 1.48 16.89 29.28
N SER A 249 1.31 16.84 30.60
CA SER A 249 2.41 16.58 31.51
C SER A 249 2.69 15.09 31.60
N ILE A 250 3.96 14.73 31.50
CA ILE A 250 4.38 13.35 31.73
C ILE A 250 4.51 13.14 33.23
N TYR A 251 3.83 12.12 33.74
CA TYR A 251 3.96 11.76 35.15
C TYR A 251 5.26 11.02 35.38
N GLU A 252 6.23 11.69 36.04
CA GLU A 252 7.58 11.16 36.23
C GLU A 252 7.68 10.10 37.33
N LYS A 253 6.74 10.09 38.28
CA LYS A 253 6.73 9.13 39.40
C LYS A 253 5.89 7.91 39.12
N THR A 254 6.17 7.25 37.98
CA THR A 254 5.40 6.10 37.50
C THR A 254 5.36 4.94 38.49
N ASP A 255 6.48 4.69 39.21
CA ASP A 255 6.55 3.60 40.18
C ASP A 255 5.57 3.77 41.34
N ALA A 256 5.51 4.99 41.91
CA ALA A 256 4.58 5.28 42.99
C ALA A 256 3.12 5.20 42.53
N LEU A 257 2.82 5.68 41.33
CA LEU A 257 1.50 5.56 40.73
C LEU A 257 1.14 4.10 40.45
N PHE A 258 2.08 3.34 39.91
CA PHE A 258 1.89 1.91 39.63
C PHE A 258 1.57 1.15 40.92
N VAL A 259 2.34 1.35 41.98
CA VAL A 259 2.11 0.73 43.29
C VAL A 259 0.69 1.08 43.81
N LYS A 260 0.31 2.36 43.72
CA LYS A 260 -1.03 2.80 44.16
C LYS A 260 -2.12 2.10 43.36
N ILE A 261 -2.06 2.13 42.02
CA ILE A 261 -3.05 1.49 41.14
C ILE A 261 -3.07 -0.03 41.39
N TYR A 262 -1.91 -0.65 41.54
CA TYR A 262 -1.80 -2.08 41.81
C TYR A 262 -2.50 -2.46 43.11
N HIS A 263 -2.31 -1.68 44.19
CA HIS A 263 -3.04 -1.88 45.46
C HIS A 263 -4.54 -1.67 45.31
N GLU A 264 -4.98 -0.68 44.53
CA GLU A 264 -6.39 -0.48 44.25
C GLU A 264 -6.99 -1.67 43.48
N LEU A 265 -6.27 -2.18 42.47
CA LEU A 265 -6.70 -3.35 41.69
C LEU A 265 -6.74 -4.65 42.49
N LEU A 266 -5.86 -4.80 43.51
CA LEU A 266 -5.92 -5.96 44.43
C LEU A 266 -7.19 -6.05 45.25
N ASN A 267 -8.01 -4.99 45.34
CA ASN A 267 -9.35 -5.04 45.94
C ASN A 267 -10.38 -5.73 45.02
N ASP A 268 -10.11 -5.80 43.71
CA ASP A 268 -10.91 -6.61 42.81
C ASP A 268 -10.59 -8.09 42.95
N LYS A 269 -11.58 -8.89 43.21
CA LYS A 269 -11.42 -10.33 43.51
C LYS A 269 -10.79 -11.09 42.34
N LYS A 270 -11.24 -10.79 41.10
CA LYS A 270 -10.74 -11.48 39.90
C LYS A 270 -9.27 -11.12 39.61
N PHE A 271 -8.93 -9.84 39.74
CA PHE A 271 -7.55 -9.39 39.56
C PHE A 271 -6.62 -10.04 40.60
N LYS A 272 -7.06 -10.07 41.88
CA LYS A 272 -6.30 -10.71 42.94
C LYS A 272 -6.08 -12.21 42.69
N GLU A 273 -7.13 -12.92 42.26
CA GLU A 273 -7.04 -14.34 41.91
C GLU A 273 -6.04 -14.55 40.76
N SER A 274 -6.09 -13.72 39.71
CA SER A 274 -5.13 -13.78 38.58
C SER A 274 -3.69 -13.49 38.99
N VAL A 275 -3.47 -12.54 39.92
CA VAL A 275 -2.14 -12.23 40.47
C VAL A 275 -1.62 -13.42 41.29
N ILE A 276 -2.46 -14.02 42.12
CA ILE A 276 -2.08 -15.20 42.90
C ILE A 276 -1.73 -16.37 41.96
N GLU A 277 -2.54 -16.62 40.95
CA GLU A 277 -2.28 -17.65 39.94
C GLU A 277 -0.93 -17.40 39.22
N TYR A 278 -0.67 -16.15 38.81
CA TYR A 278 0.62 -15.77 38.23
C TYR A 278 1.81 -16.09 39.14
N PHE A 279 1.74 -15.70 40.43
CA PHE A 279 2.81 -16.00 41.37
C PHE A 279 2.99 -17.50 41.62
N ILE A 280 1.90 -18.25 41.67
CA ILE A 280 1.94 -19.70 41.81
C ILE A 280 2.56 -20.37 40.59
N ASP A 281 2.16 -19.93 39.40
CA ASP A 281 2.60 -20.56 38.13
C ASP A 281 4.01 -20.15 37.71
N TYR A 282 4.44 -18.92 37.96
CA TYR A 282 5.70 -18.39 37.43
C TYR A 282 6.79 -18.13 38.47
N GLN A 283 6.46 -18.00 39.75
CA GLN A 283 7.45 -17.76 40.82
C GLN A 283 7.67 -18.96 41.74
N THR A 284 7.07 -20.10 41.48
CA THR A 284 7.36 -21.34 42.20
C THR A 284 8.74 -21.88 41.79
N PRO A 285 9.51 -22.50 42.69
CA PRO A 285 10.82 -23.07 42.37
C PRO A 285 10.76 -24.03 41.17
N GLU A 286 11.73 -23.94 40.28
CA GLU A 286 11.77 -24.55 38.93
C GLU A 286 11.34 -26.03 38.90
N LYS A 287 11.76 -26.83 39.89
CA LYS A 287 11.36 -28.26 39.99
C LYS A 287 9.85 -28.46 40.20
N GLU A 288 9.22 -27.59 40.97
CA GLU A 288 7.79 -27.67 41.28
C GLU A 288 6.95 -27.11 40.14
N TRP A 289 7.48 -26.13 39.42
CA TRP A 289 6.91 -25.57 38.22
C TRP A 289 6.91 -26.59 37.06
N GLU A 290 8.01 -27.27 36.80
CA GLU A 290 8.07 -28.36 35.79
C GLU A 290 7.07 -29.47 36.08
N LYS A 291 6.92 -29.89 37.36
CA LYS A 291 5.94 -30.88 37.76
C LYS A 291 4.52 -30.43 37.44
N ARG A 292 4.14 -29.19 37.81
CA ARG A 292 2.83 -28.62 37.54
C ARG A 292 2.60 -28.38 36.04
N LYS A 293 3.62 -27.97 35.30
CA LYS A 293 3.56 -27.81 33.84
C LYS A 293 3.27 -29.14 33.16
N ASN A 294 3.89 -30.20 33.59
CA ASN A 294 3.66 -31.54 33.05
C ASN A 294 2.26 -32.11 33.43
N GLU A 295 1.81 -31.90 34.65
CA GLU A 295 0.47 -32.28 35.08
C GLU A 295 -0.62 -31.51 34.28
N ARG A 296 -0.44 -30.20 34.04
CA ARG A 296 -1.33 -29.37 33.22
C ARG A 296 -1.32 -29.78 31.74
N ARG A 297 -0.14 -30.13 31.19
CA ARG A 297 -0.03 -30.68 29.83
C ARG A 297 -0.77 -32.01 29.70
N GLN A 298 -0.71 -32.86 30.70
CA GLN A 298 -1.43 -34.13 30.70
C GLN A 298 -2.94 -33.91 30.77
N GLN A 299 -3.41 -33.00 31.63
CA GLN A 299 -4.83 -32.62 31.71
C GLN A 299 -5.35 -32.01 30.42
N LEU A 300 -4.56 -31.15 29.74
CA LEU A 300 -4.92 -30.57 28.44
C LEU A 300 -4.88 -31.59 27.29
N SER A 301 -4.04 -32.61 27.38
CA SER A 301 -4.00 -33.72 26.39
C SER A 301 -5.20 -34.65 26.53
N GLU A 302 -5.74 -34.76 27.73
CA GLU A 302 -6.93 -35.56 28.05
C GLU A 302 -8.23 -34.85 27.69
N GLN A 303 -8.23 -33.48 27.67
CA GLN A 303 -9.32 -32.65 27.14
C GLN A 303 -9.21 -32.52 25.63
N LYS A 304 -9.82 -33.45 24.90
CA LYS A 304 -9.73 -33.60 23.42
C LYS A 304 -10.18 -32.40 22.57
N ASP A 305 -10.60 -31.25 23.11
CA ASP A 305 -11.33 -30.25 22.32
C ASP A 305 -10.98 -28.76 22.55
N VAL A 306 -9.91 -28.41 23.23
CA VAL A 306 -9.50 -27.00 23.30
C VAL A 306 -8.27 -26.74 22.44
N ARG A 307 -8.49 -26.64 21.12
CA ARG A 307 -7.54 -26.01 20.20
C ARG A 307 -7.68 -24.51 20.27
N LEU A 308 -6.87 -23.86 21.10
CA LEU A 308 -6.60 -22.42 20.94
C LEU A 308 -5.81 -22.26 19.63
N LYS A 309 -6.54 -22.05 18.54
CA LYS A 309 -5.96 -21.71 17.24
C LYS A 309 -5.86 -20.17 17.17
N ALA A 310 -4.77 -19.61 17.61
CA ALA A 310 -4.36 -18.31 17.10
C ALA A 310 -3.57 -18.57 15.82
N SER A 311 -4.18 -18.38 14.66
CA SER A 311 -3.53 -18.51 13.37
C SER A 311 -3.38 -17.13 12.75
N PHE A 312 -2.14 -16.75 12.43
CA PHE A 312 -1.85 -15.55 11.66
C PHE A 312 -1.30 -15.97 10.29
N PRO A 313 -1.73 -15.37 9.18
CA PRO A 313 -1.10 -15.60 7.89
C PRO A 313 0.32 -14.99 7.92
N ASP A 314 1.31 -15.76 7.48
CA ASP A 314 2.64 -15.24 7.20
C ASP A 314 2.66 -14.43 5.89
N MET A 315 3.82 -13.87 5.55
CA MET A 315 3.98 -13.07 4.31
C MET A 315 3.74 -13.88 3.02
N ASP A 316 3.79 -15.23 3.10
CA ASP A 316 3.55 -16.14 1.98
C ASP A 316 2.13 -16.72 1.99
N GLY A 317 1.26 -16.26 2.89
CA GLY A 317 -0.12 -16.73 3.03
C GLY A 317 -0.25 -18.11 3.70
N LYS A 318 0.83 -18.65 4.29
CA LYS A 318 0.77 -19.88 5.07
C LYS A 318 0.34 -19.61 6.49
N THR A 319 -0.52 -20.46 7.01
CA THR A 319 -1.00 -20.34 8.39
C THR A 319 0.10 -20.74 9.37
N VAL A 320 0.62 -19.76 10.11
CA VAL A 320 1.58 -20.01 11.20
C VAL A 320 0.82 -20.23 12.50
N TYR A 321 1.09 -21.34 13.15
CA TYR A 321 0.54 -21.62 14.46
C TYR A 321 1.50 -21.10 15.53
N VAL A 322 1.10 -20.08 16.26
CA VAL A 322 1.84 -19.61 17.43
C VAL A 322 1.51 -20.55 18.58
N ARG A 323 2.49 -21.29 19.06
CA ARG A 323 2.38 -22.02 20.32
C ARG A 323 2.33 -21.02 21.45
N SER A 324 1.41 -21.20 22.40
CA SER A 324 1.32 -20.41 23.62
C SER A 324 2.50 -20.58 24.60
N GLU A 325 3.55 -21.23 24.14
CA GLU A 325 4.83 -21.41 24.83
C GLU A 325 5.90 -20.64 24.07
N GLN A 326 5.79 -19.34 24.06
CA GLN A 326 6.98 -18.51 23.84
C GLN A 326 7.48 -18.02 25.16
N GLU A 327 8.60 -18.54 25.45
CA GLU A 327 9.65 -18.00 26.26
C GLU A 327 10.03 -16.56 25.87
#